data_6bf0130834344cb35c6cc47b605da57b
#
_entry.id   6bf0130834344cb35c6cc47b605da57b
#
_cell.length_a   1.000
_cell.length_b   1.000
_cell.length_c   1.000
_cell.angle_alpha   90.00
_cell.angle_beta   90.00
_cell.angle_gamma   90.00
#
_symmetry.space_group_name_H-M   'P 1'
#
loop_
_entity.id
_entity.type
_entity.pdbx_description
1 polymer ?
#
loop_
_entity_poly.entity_id
_entity_poly.type
_entity_poly.pdbx_seq_one_letter_code
_entity_poly.pdbx_strand_id
1 'polypeptide(L)'
;TGINLISLEKPGYNPVRSMFLDAAFNICDVDVLDNGININALPNNIKSAVYVNPSNQFPTGVVMPAANRYEILKWADNNDSYIIEDDYNSELRYFGKPLPTIKSLDKKDRVIYLGSFTSTLFAAIKISYMVLPDELSKIFDNNRNNYSQACSKAEQLTLAYYMSQGYYYTAIRKKRALFTKKLKAVTEAFDKYKYEGIELLNTNSGLFVTIKINTSTDEKLYIDSAKKLKIFTDYVEDISNSTQKCIMIYYSYIPLNSIDLIINILFNKWRLL
;
A
#
# COMPACT_ATOMS: atom_id res chain seq x y z
N THR A 1 -19.10 3.43 -18.40
CA THR A 1 -17.97 2.78 -19.11
C THR A 1 -18.29 1.37 -19.58
N GLY A 2 -19.34 0.70 -19.04
CA GLY A 2 -19.67 -0.69 -19.34
C GLY A 2 -18.66 -1.72 -18.78
N ILE A 3 -17.73 -1.30 -17.93
CA ILE A 3 -16.74 -2.19 -17.29
C ILE A 3 -17.40 -2.85 -16.08
N ASN A 4 -17.34 -4.16 -16.02
CA ASN A 4 -17.81 -5.00 -14.91
C ASN A 4 -16.77 -6.01 -14.42
N LEU A 5 -15.55 -5.99 -15.00
CA LEU A 5 -14.42 -6.84 -14.63
C LEU A 5 -13.28 -5.98 -14.08
N ILE A 6 -12.77 -6.36 -12.92
CA ILE A 6 -11.59 -5.73 -12.33
C ILE A 6 -10.57 -6.79 -11.92
N SER A 7 -9.31 -6.55 -12.27
CA SER A 7 -8.18 -7.33 -11.78
C SER A 7 -7.63 -6.71 -10.50
N LEU A 8 -7.42 -7.53 -9.49
CA LEU A 8 -6.86 -7.13 -8.19
C LEU A 8 -5.56 -7.90 -7.94
N GLU A 9 -4.61 -7.23 -7.30
CA GLU A 9 -3.37 -7.84 -6.81
C GLU A 9 -3.68 -8.92 -5.76
N LYS A 10 -2.99 -10.06 -5.86
CA LYS A 10 -3.03 -11.15 -4.88
C LYS A 10 -1.60 -11.52 -4.45
N PRO A 11 -1.22 -11.31 -3.16
CA PRO A 11 -2.03 -10.74 -2.09
C PRO A 11 -2.37 -9.27 -2.34
N GLY A 12 -3.45 -8.77 -1.74
CA GLY A 12 -3.92 -7.42 -1.92
C GLY A 12 -4.67 -6.85 -0.71
N TYR A 13 -5.23 -5.65 -0.87
CA TYR A 13 -5.95 -4.97 0.20
C TYR A 13 -7.43 -5.38 0.22
N ASN A 14 -7.81 -6.23 1.17
CA ASN A 14 -9.16 -6.82 1.29
C ASN A 14 -10.33 -5.81 1.26
N PRO A 15 -10.25 -4.61 1.88
CA PRO A 15 -11.35 -3.65 1.78
C PRO A 15 -11.67 -3.20 0.36
N VAL A 16 -10.67 -3.10 -0.52
CA VAL A 16 -10.89 -2.79 -1.95
C VAL A 16 -11.62 -3.94 -2.64
N ARG A 17 -11.23 -5.18 -2.35
CA ARG A 17 -11.92 -6.37 -2.86
C ARG A 17 -13.41 -6.37 -2.46
N SER A 18 -13.69 -6.16 -1.18
CA SER A 18 -15.07 -6.10 -0.67
C SER A 18 -15.88 -5.00 -1.36
N MET A 19 -15.30 -3.81 -1.53
CA MET A 19 -15.96 -2.70 -2.20
C MET A 19 -16.36 -3.02 -3.65
N PHE A 20 -15.47 -3.69 -4.42
CA PHE A 20 -15.79 -4.06 -5.80
C PHE A 20 -16.79 -5.21 -5.88
N LEU A 21 -16.77 -6.16 -4.94
CA LEU A 21 -17.80 -7.21 -4.83
C LEU A 21 -19.18 -6.60 -4.52
N ASP A 22 -19.25 -5.68 -3.57
CA ASP A 22 -20.48 -4.98 -3.20
C ASP A 22 -21.03 -4.14 -4.37
N ALA A 23 -20.15 -3.64 -5.23
CA ALA A 23 -20.50 -2.94 -6.46
C ALA A 23 -20.80 -3.89 -7.65
N ALA A 24 -20.93 -5.19 -7.41
CA ALA A 24 -21.24 -6.23 -8.39
C ALA A 24 -20.21 -6.34 -9.54
N PHE A 25 -18.94 -6.05 -9.28
CA PHE A 25 -17.87 -6.33 -10.23
C PHE A 25 -17.47 -7.81 -10.17
N ASN A 26 -17.13 -8.37 -11.32
CA ASN A 26 -16.41 -9.62 -11.40
C ASN A 26 -14.94 -9.36 -11.05
N ILE A 27 -14.35 -10.19 -10.17
CA ILE A 27 -12.96 -10.04 -9.75
C ILE A 27 -12.08 -11.09 -10.42
N CYS A 28 -10.96 -10.65 -10.99
CA CYS A 28 -9.88 -11.48 -11.45
C CYS A 28 -8.68 -11.30 -10.52
N ASP A 29 -8.33 -12.33 -9.76
CA ASP A 29 -7.14 -12.33 -8.91
C ASP A 29 -5.90 -12.52 -9.75
N VAL A 30 -4.90 -11.63 -9.58
CA VAL A 30 -3.64 -11.67 -10.31
C VAL A 30 -2.47 -11.64 -9.34
N ASP A 31 -1.61 -12.63 -9.40
CA ASP A 31 -0.49 -12.77 -8.49
C ASP A 31 0.48 -11.59 -8.56
N VAL A 32 1.00 -11.21 -7.40
CA VAL A 32 2.09 -10.24 -7.26
C VAL A 32 3.42 -10.98 -7.33
N LEU A 33 4.28 -10.55 -8.24
CA LEU A 33 5.65 -11.03 -8.42
C LEU A 33 6.64 -10.04 -7.79
N ASP A 34 7.94 -10.35 -7.83
CA ASP A 34 9.01 -9.49 -7.29
C ASP A 34 9.10 -8.10 -7.95
N ASN A 35 8.44 -7.92 -9.07
CA ASN A 35 8.39 -6.67 -9.85
C ASN A 35 6.98 -6.07 -9.98
N GLY A 36 6.04 -6.43 -9.11
CA GLY A 36 4.66 -5.99 -9.09
C GLY A 36 3.67 -7.03 -9.64
N ILE A 37 2.47 -6.59 -10.00
CA ILE A 37 1.43 -7.47 -10.53
C ILE A 37 1.91 -8.23 -11.79
N ASN A 38 1.53 -9.48 -11.93
CA ASN A 38 1.83 -10.29 -13.11
C ASN A 38 1.01 -9.80 -14.33
N ILE A 39 1.57 -8.86 -15.09
CA ILE A 39 0.90 -8.22 -16.23
C ILE A 39 0.48 -9.25 -17.29
N ASN A 40 1.24 -10.34 -17.46
CA ASN A 40 0.92 -11.39 -18.44
C ASN A 40 -0.33 -12.20 -18.08
N ALA A 41 -0.75 -12.18 -16.82
CA ALA A 41 -1.98 -12.83 -16.34
C ALA A 41 -3.21 -11.92 -16.38
N LEU A 42 -3.06 -10.65 -16.76
CA LEU A 42 -4.18 -9.73 -16.94
C LEU A 42 -5.07 -10.17 -18.11
N PRO A 43 -6.40 -9.98 -18.02
CA PRO A 43 -7.33 -10.29 -19.11
C PRO A 43 -6.96 -9.55 -20.40
N ASN A 44 -6.97 -10.26 -21.52
CA ASN A 44 -6.70 -9.69 -22.84
C ASN A 44 -7.96 -9.75 -23.71
N ASN A 45 -8.07 -8.83 -24.67
CA ASN A 45 -9.21 -8.70 -25.59
C ASN A 45 -10.54 -8.46 -24.89
N ILE A 46 -10.50 -7.89 -23.69
CA ILE A 46 -11.67 -7.56 -22.88
C ILE A 46 -11.45 -6.19 -22.21
N LYS A 47 -12.41 -5.28 -22.36
CA LYS A 47 -12.39 -4.00 -21.66
C LYS A 47 -12.63 -4.21 -20.17
N SER A 48 -11.65 -3.86 -19.34
CA SER A 48 -11.64 -4.13 -17.91
C SER A 48 -10.92 -3.02 -17.14
N ALA A 49 -10.78 -3.18 -15.84
CA ALA A 49 -9.91 -2.34 -15.01
C ALA A 49 -8.91 -3.20 -14.25
N VAL A 50 -7.79 -2.59 -13.84
CA VAL A 50 -6.85 -3.18 -12.90
C VAL A 50 -6.57 -2.20 -11.78
N TYR A 51 -6.58 -2.68 -10.53
CA TYR A 51 -6.20 -1.89 -9.35
C TYR A 51 -4.82 -2.32 -8.87
N VAL A 52 -3.90 -1.36 -8.71
CA VAL A 52 -2.51 -1.61 -8.33
C VAL A 52 -1.97 -0.60 -7.34
N ASN A 53 -1.03 -1.04 -6.49
CA ASN A 53 -0.25 -0.20 -5.59
C ASN A 53 1.23 -0.16 -6.03
N PRO A 54 1.60 0.57 -7.09
CA PRO A 54 2.90 0.42 -7.74
C PRO A 54 4.07 1.01 -6.95
N SER A 55 3.81 1.91 -6.01
CA SER A 55 4.85 2.58 -5.21
C SER A 55 5.24 1.81 -3.94
N ASN A 56 4.32 1.00 -3.42
CA ASN A 56 4.52 0.17 -2.24
C ASN A 56 3.34 -0.81 -2.15
N GLN A 57 3.44 -1.92 -2.84
CA GLN A 57 2.39 -2.92 -2.90
C GLN A 57 2.00 -3.41 -1.51
N PHE A 58 0.72 -3.41 -1.22
CA PHE A 58 0.21 -3.94 0.05
C PHE A 58 -0.19 -5.41 -0.14
N PRO A 59 0.29 -6.32 0.72
CA PRO A 59 1.12 -6.12 1.90
C PRO A 59 2.61 -6.44 1.70
N THR A 60 3.05 -6.77 0.48
CA THR A 60 4.40 -7.30 0.20
C THR A 60 5.48 -6.23 0.25
N GLY A 61 5.11 -4.96 0.03
CA GLY A 61 6.06 -3.86 -0.08
C GLY A 61 6.82 -3.81 -1.40
N VAL A 62 6.46 -4.65 -2.37
CA VAL A 62 7.06 -4.65 -3.70
C VAL A 62 6.86 -3.30 -4.37
N VAL A 63 7.91 -2.79 -5.00
CA VAL A 63 7.88 -1.55 -5.78
C VAL A 63 7.94 -1.90 -7.26
N MET A 64 6.92 -1.52 -8.01
CA MET A 64 6.85 -1.77 -9.45
C MET A 64 7.89 -0.93 -10.20
N PRO A 65 8.86 -1.54 -10.91
CA PRO A 65 9.88 -0.85 -11.70
C PRO A 65 9.26 -0.02 -12.83
N ALA A 66 10.01 0.98 -13.32
CA ALA A 66 9.53 1.84 -14.42
C ALA A 66 9.17 1.05 -15.69
N ALA A 67 9.93 0.00 -16.04
CA ALA A 67 9.62 -0.84 -17.19
C ALA A 67 8.21 -1.46 -17.07
N ASN A 68 7.88 -2.03 -15.92
CA ASN A 68 6.55 -2.63 -15.68
C ASN A 68 5.43 -1.58 -15.68
N ARG A 69 5.73 -0.32 -15.29
CA ARG A 69 4.76 0.78 -15.39
C ARG A 69 4.43 1.11 -16.85
N TYR A 70 5.39 1.02 -17.75
CA TYR A 70 5.13 1.16 -19.18
C TYR A 70 4.41 -0.06 -19.77
N GLU A 71 4.72 -1.26 -19.31
CA GLU A 71 4.05 -2.48 -19.80
C GLU A 71 2.57 -2.52 -19.41
N ILE A 72 2.21 -2.14 -18.18
CA ILE A 72 0.80 -2.10 -17.77
C ILE A 72 0.02 -0.99 -18.49
N LEU A 73 0.66 0.15 -18.81
CA LEU A 73 0.06 1.18 -19.66
C LEU A 73 -0.20 0.65 -21.07
N LYS A 74 0.75 -0.08 -21.66
CA LYS A 74 0.58 -0.72 -22.97
C LYS A 74 -0.54 -1.77 -22.95
N TRP A 75 -0.66 -2.55 -21.86
CA TRP A 75 -1.78 -3.46 -21.67
C TRP A 75 -3.12 -2.70 -21.67
N ALA A 76 -3.23 -1.62 -20.91
CA ALA A 76 -4.44 -0.81 -20.83
C ALA A 76 -4.83 -0.21 -22.19
N ASP A 77 -3.86 0.30 -22.95
CA ASP A 77 -4.07 0.82 -24.29
C ASP A 77 -4.60 -0.24 -25.26
N ASN A 78 -3.96 -1.43 -25.25
CA ASN A 78 -4.30 -2.52 -26.18
C ASN A 78 -5.70 -3.11 -25.92
N ASN A 79 -6.20 -3.00 -24.68
CA ASN A 79 -7.46 -3.61 -24.27
C ASN A 79 -8.58 -2.58 -24.01
N ASP A 80 -8.40 -1.29 -24.38
CA ASP A 80 -9.32 -0.19 -24.04
C ASP A 80 -9.72 -0.16 -22.57
N SER A 81 -8.75 -0.50 -21.70
CA SER A 81 -8.93 -0.73 -20.28
C SER A 81 -8.41 0.44 -19.43
N TYR A 82 -8.73 0.44 -18.13
CA TYR A 82 -8.27 1.45 -17.19
C TYR A 82 -7.37 0.86 -16.11
N ILE A 83 -6.46 1.69 -15.61
CA ILE A 83 -5.62 1.40 -14.45
C ILE A 83 -6.07 2.29 -13.30
N ILE A 84 -6.35 1.71 -12.13
CA ILE A 84 -6.56 2.44 -10.89
C ILE A 84 -5.25 2.34 -10.11
N GLU A 85 -4.49 3.44 -10.12
CA GLU A 85 -3.23 3.57 -9.39
C GLU A 85 -3.51 4.13 -8.00
N ASP A 86 -3.42 3.29 -6.97
CA ASP A 86 -3.53 3.73 -5.58
C ASP A 86 -2.14 4.01 -4.99
N ASP A 87 -1.86 5.30 -4.81
CA ASP A 87 -0.59 5.83 -4.35
C ASP A 87 -0.71 6.42 -2.93
N TYR A 88 -1.10 5.56 -1.99
CA TYR A 88 -1.48 5.94 -0.63
C TYR A 88 -0.31 6.41 0.26
N ASN A 89 0.95 6.16 -0.12
CA ASN A 89 2.11 6.46 0.74
C ASN A 89 3.44 6.68 0.01
N SER A 90 3.42 7.07 -1.27
CA SER A 90 4.66 7.29 -2.06
C SER A 90 5.59 8.33 -1.46
N GLU A 91 5.05 9.31 -0.72
CA GLU A 91 5.86 10.28 0.00
C GLU A 91 6.71 9.65 1.12
N LEU A 92 6.35 8.47 1.61
CA LEU A 92 7.04 7.74 2.68
C LEU A 92 8.04 6.70 2.15
N ARG A 93 8.66 7.00 1.03
CA ARG A 93 9.77 6.22 0.49
C ARG A 93 11.09 6.71 1.10
N TYR A 94 11.88 5.78 1.62
CA TYR A 94 13.09 6.11 2.41
C TYR A 94 14.38 5.88 1.65
N PHE A 95 14.39 4.91 0.74
CA PHE A 95 15.56 4.53 -0.04
C PHE A 95 15.29 4.57 -1.55
N GLY A 96 16.34 4.78 -2.32
CA GLY A 96 16.29 4.84 -3.77
C GLY A 96 15.74 6.16 -4.34
N LYS A 97 15.79 6.28 -5.67
CA LYS A 97 15.25 7.44 -6.39
C LYS A 97 13.73 7.34 -6.52
N PRO A 98 12.99 8.45 -6.46
CA PRO A 98 11.56 8.46 -6.79
C PRO A 98 11.34 7.90 -8.19
N LEU A 99 10.33 7.03 -8.34
CA LEU A 99 9.86 6.57 -9.63
C LEU A 99 8.66 7.44 -10.06
N PRO A 100 8.52 7.75 -11.34
CA PRO A 100 7.34 8.45 -11.85
C PRO A 100 6.10 7.59 -11.62
N THR A 101 4.96 8.19 -11.26
CA THR A 101 3.68 7.49 -11.15
C THR A 101 3.25 6.94 -12.50
N ILE A 102 2.41 5.91 -12.55
CA ILE A 102 1.85 5.42 -13.81
C ILE A 102 1.06 6.57 -14.48
N LYS A 103 0.28 7.33 -13.69
CA LYS A 103 -0.44 8.51 -14.18
C LYS A 103 0.47 9.54 -14.85
N SER A 104 1.67 9.79 -14.32
CA SER A 104 2.62 10.75 -14.92
C SER A 104 3.23 10.26 -16.25
N LEU A 105 3.22 8.95 -16.48
CA LEU A 105 3.69 8.32 -17.72
C LEU A 105 2.58 8.13 -18.76
N ASP A 106 1.32 8.26 -18.32
CA ASP A 106 0.13 8.03 -19.12
C ASP A 106 -0.05 9.11 -20.19
N LYS A 107 -0.05 8.72 -21.47
CA LYS A 107 -0.27 9.59 -22.63
C LYS A 107 -1.62 9.35 -23.31
N LYS A 108 -2.36 8.33 -22.88
CA LYS A 108 -3.61 7.88 -23.50
C LYS A 108 -4.82 8.06 -22.60
N ASP A 109 -4.59 8.69 -21.43
CA ASP A 109 -5.63 8.99 -20.45
C ASP A 109 -6.38 7.74 -19.95
N ARG A 110 -5.58 6.73 -19.56
CA ARG A 110 -6.06 5.43 -19.08
C ARG A 110 -5.95 5.26 -17.55
N VAL A 111 -5.33 6.19 -16.84
CA VAL A 111 -5.02 6.03 -15.42
C VAL A 111 -5.94 6.90 -14.57
N ILE A 112 -6.63 6.25 -13.63
CA ILE A 112 -7.31 6.87 -12.50
C ILE A 112 -6.29 6.86 -11.34
N TYR A 113 -5.83 8.03 -10.91
CA TYR A 113 -4.88 8.16 -9.82
C TYR A 113 -5.57 8.46 -8.51
N LEU A 114 -5.27 7.71 -7.47
CA LEU A 114 -5.78 7.90 -6.12
C LEU A 114 -4.64 8.33 -5.19
N GLY A 115 -4.83 9.45 -4.51
CA GLY A 115 -3.90 9.95 -3.50
C GLY A 115 -4.57 10.21 -2.16
N SER A 116 -3.81 10.12 -1.06
CA SER A 116 -4.34 10.28 0.29
C SER A 116 -3.40 11.08 1.18
N PHE A 117 -3.97 11.96 2.01
CA PHE A 117 -3.23 12.69 3.03
C PHE A 117 -3.20 11.97 4.38
N THR A 118 -3.95 10.88 4.52
CA THR A 118 -4.12 10.15 5.79
C THR A 118 -2.80 9.56 6.31
N SER A 119 -2.03 8.89 5.46
CA SER A 119 -0.74 8.29 5.84
C SER A 119 0.36 9.31 6.03
N THR A 120 0.31 10.41 5.26
CA THR A 120 1.36 11.42 5.25
C THR A 120 1.21 12.46 6.36
N LEU A 121 -0.01 12.80 6.77
CA LEU A 121 -0.27 13.73 7.86
C LEU A 121 -0.59 12.99 9.17
N PHE A 122 -1.84 12.60 9.37
CA PHE A 122 -2.28 11.84 10.55
C PHE A 122 -3.59 11.11 10.25
N ALA A 123 -3.83 10.01 10.96
CA ALA A 123 -4.91 9.07 10.65
C ALA A 123 -6.33 9.65 10.75
N ALA A 124 -6.52 10.74 11.49
CA ALA A 124 -7.83 11.39 11.64
C ALA A 124 -8.20 12.26 10.43
N ILE A 125 -7.22 12.75 9.64
CA ILE A 125 -7.51 13.48 8.42
C ILE A 125 -7.94 12.49 7.34
N LYS A 126 -9.22 12.48 7.00
CA LYS A 126 -9.83 11.56 6.03
C LYS A 126 -10.01 12.23 4.67
N ILE A 127 -8.96 12.91 4.20
CA ILE A 127 -8.95 13.57 2.89
C ILE A 127 -8.13 12.72 1.92
N SER A 128 -8.77 12.31 0.84
CA SER A 128 -8.16 11.72 -0.34
C SER A 128 -8.62 12.46 -1.58
N TYR A 129 -7.94 12.25 -2.68
CA TYR A 129 -8.27 12.84 -3.96
C TYR A 129 -8.05 11.84 -5.10
N MET A 130 -8.74 12.07 -6.21
CA MET A 130 -8.50 11.31 -7.43
C MET A 130 -8.27 12.24 -8.60
N VAL A 131 -7.44 11.80 -9.52
CA VAL A 131 -7.23 12.44 -10.83
C VAL A 131 -7.79 11.51 -11.88
N LEU A 132 -8.88 11.95 -12.49
CA LEU A 132 -9.63 11.14 -13.46
C LEU A 132 -9.13 11.38 -14.90
N PRO A 133 -9.23 10.37 -15.77
CA PRO A 133 -9.26 10.57 -17.21
C PRO A 133 -10.35 11.57 -17.63
N ASP A 134 -10.14 12.31 -18.70
CA ASP A 134 -11.06 13.36 -19.17
C ASP A 134 -12.48 12.85 -19.42
N GLU A 135 -12.63 11.66 -20.00
CA GLU A 135 -13.93 11.01 -20.22
C GLU A 135 -14.65 10.75 -18.89
N LEU A 136 -13.94 10.17 -17.91
CA LEU A 136 -14.50 9.87 -16.59
C LEU A 136 -14.77 11.14 -15.78
N SER A 137 -13.95 12.17 -15.93
CA SER A 137 -14.17 13.48 -15.32
C SER A 137 -15.48 14.10 -15.78
N LYS A 138 -15.78 14.06 -17.09
CA LYS A 138 -17.06 14.54 -17.65
C LYS A 138 -18.25 13.76 -17.11
N ILE A 139 -18.14 12.43 -17.01
CA ILE A 139 -19.19 11.58 -16.42
C ILE A 139 -19.40 11.93 -14.94
N PHE A 140 -18.30 12.12 -14.20
CA PHE A 140 -18.37 12.50 -12.78
C PHE A 140 -19.03 13.87 -12.60
N ASP A 141 -18.65 14.87 -13.39
CA ASP A 141 -19.21 16.22 -13.31
C ASP A 141 -20.71 16.25 -13.59
N ASN A 142 -21.18 15.45 -14.55
CA ASN A 142 -22.61 15.33 -14.86
C ASN A 142 -23.40 14.71 -13.70
N ASN A 143 -22.77 13.89 -12.86
CA ASN A 143 -23.38 13.16 -11.77
C ASN A 143 -23.06 13.74 -10.38
N ARG A 144 -22.17 14.71 -10.26
CA ARG A 144 -21.69 15.20 -8.95
C ARG A 144 -22.78 15.75 -8.03
N ASN A 145 -23.86 16.27 -8.60
CA ASN A 145 -24.97 16.79 -7.83
C ASN A 145 -25.82 15.69 -7.17
N ASN A 146 -25.63 14.42 -7.55
CA ASN A 146 -26.29 13.26 -6.96
C ASN A 146 -25.59 12.79 -5.67
N TYR A 147 -24.41 13.34 -5.35
CA TYR A 147 -23.59 12.94 -4.22
C TYR A 147 -23.22 14.12 -3.35
N SER A 148 -23.19 13.89 -2.05
CA SER A 148 -22.72 14.88 -1.07
C SER A 148 -21.20 14.80 -0.93
N GLN A 149 -20.54 15.96 -0.76
CA GLN A 149 -19.13 16.01 -0.44
C GLN A 149 -18.89 15.46 0.97
N ALA A 150 -18.09 14.39 1.09
CA ALA A 150 -17.78 13.75 2.37
C ALA A 150 -16.74 14.54 3.20
N CYS A 151 -15.82 15.27 2.54
CA CYS A 151 -14.80 16.05 3.22
C CYS A 151 -15.35 17.39 3.72
N SER A 152 -15.09 17.70 4.98
CA SER A 152 -15.42 19.01 5.56
C SER A 152 -14.72 20.14 4.80
N LYS A 153 -15.47 21.19 4.47
CA LYS A 153 -14.94 22.38 3.79
C LYS A 153 -13.87 23.09 4.64
N ALA A 154 -14.03 23.10 5.95
CA ALA A 154 -13.05 23.69 6.87
C ALA A 154 -11.72 22.89 6.83
N GLU A 155 -11.77 21.57 6.81
CA GLU A 155 -10.56 20.73 6.69
C GLU A 155 -9.87 20.92 5.33
N GLN A 156 -10.62 20.98 4.24
CA GLN A 156 -10.06 21.25 2.91
C GLN A 156 -9.34 22.61 2.86
N LEU A 157 -9.96 23.68 3.39
CA LEU A 157 -9.36 25.02 3.43
C LEU A 157 -8.12 25.04 4.34
N THR A 158 -8.18 24.37 5.49
CA THR A 158 -7.05 24.24 6.42
C THR A 158 -5.87 23.52 5.75
N LEU A 159 -6.14 22.40 5.04
CA LEU A 159 -5.13 21.69 4.31
C LEU A 159 -4.53 22.53 3.18
N ALA A 160 -5.36 23.24 2.42
CA ALA A 160 -4.91 24.14 1.35
C ALA A 160 -3.98 25.24 1.91
N TYR A 161 -4.36 25.85 3.03
CA TYR A 161 -3.52 26.84 3.71
C TYR A 161 -2.21 26.23 4.20
N TYR A 162 -2.26 25.05 4.84
CA TYR A 162 -1.09 24.33 5.34
C TYR A 162 -0.10 24.00 4.21
N MET A 163 -0.60 23.64 3.02
CA MET A 163 0.20 23.40 1.84
C MET A 163 0.79 24.68 1.26
N SER A 164 0.00 25.74 1.13
CA SER A 164 0.43 27.04 0.56
C SER A 164 1.53 27.72 1.38
N GLN A 165 1.55 27.48 2.71
CA GLN A 165 2.60 27.97 3.61
C GLN A 165 3.86 27.10 3.64
N GLY A 166 3.90 26.00 2.86
CA GLY A 166 5.03 25.06 2.80
C GLY A 166 5.16 24.15 4.04
N TYR A 167 4.23 24.22 4.99
CA TYR A 167 4.26 23.38 6.19
C TYR A 167 4.10 21.91 5.87
N TYR A 168 3.27 21.56 4.88
CA TYR A 168 3.09 20.19 4.41
C TYR A 168 4.41 19.54 4.01
N TYR A 169 5.17 20.19 3.13
CA TYR A 169 6.45 19.65 2.64
C TYR A 169 7.49 19.54 3.76
N THR A 170 7.46 20.47 4.71
CA THR A 170 8.32 20.43 5.89
C THR A 170 7.97 19.25 6.80
N ALA A 171 6.68 18.99 7.01
CA ALA A 171 6.20 17.85 7.80
C ALA A 171 6.58 16.51 7.15
N ILE A 172 6.36 16.36 5.84
CA ILE A 172 6.74 15.17 5.08
C ILE A 172 8.25 14.90 5.20
N ARG A 173 9.07 15.92 5.02
CA ARG A 173 10.54 15.80 5.12
C ARG A 173 10.98 15.33 6.52
N LYS A 174 10.41 15.91 7.59
CA LYS A 174 10.67 15.50 8.98
C LYS A 174 10.20 14.05 9.24
N LYS A 175 9.01 13.70 8.76
CA LYS A 175 8.42 12.36 8.91
C LYS A 175 9.27 11.32 8.19
N ARG A 176 9.67 11.61 6.94
CA ARG A 176 10.57 10.75 6.17
C ARG A 176 11.90 10.51 6.90
N ALA A 177 12.54 11.54 7.39
CA ALA A 177 13.80 11.43 8.14
C ALA A 177 13.64 10.57 9.42
N LEU A 178 12.53 10.73 10.15
CA LEU A 178 12.23 9.92 11.34
C LEU A 178 12.01 8.45 10.97
N PHE A 179 11.20 8.18 9.95
CA PHE A 179 10.88 6.80 9.58
C PHE A 179 12.04 6.08 8.90
N THR A 180 12.90 6.79 8.18
CA THR A 180 14.17 6.23 7.72
C THR A 180 15.03 5.72 8.89
N LYS A 181 15.13 6.53 9.97
CA LYS A 181 15.85 6.10 11.18
C LYS A 181 15.19 4.91 11.87
N LYS A 182 13.86 4.93 11.96
CA LYS A 182 13.10 3.81 12.56
C LYS A 182 13.27 2.51 11.77
N LEU A 183 13.12 2.57 10.44
CA LEU A 183 13.26 1.39 9.59
C LEU A 183 14.68 0.82 9.67
N LYS A 184 15.70 1.68 9.66
CA LYS A 184 17.08 1.26 9.88
C LYS A 184 17.26 0.55 11.23
N ALA A 185 16.72 1.13 12.31
CA ALA A 185 16.77 0.51 13.64
C ALA A 185 16.04 -0.84 13.70
N VAL A 186 14.89 -0.99 13.00
CA VAL A 186 14.18 -2.27 12.87
C VAL A 186 15.02 -3.29 12.13
N THR A 187 15.64 -2.92 11.01
CA THR A 187 16.49 -3.82 10.22
C THR A 187 17.71 -4.28 11.02
N GLU A 188 18.38 -3.35 11.71
CA GLU A 188 19.53 -3.66 12.58
C GLU A 188 19.12 -4.58 13.75
N ALA A 189 17.99 -4.31 14.40
CA ALA A 189 17.46 -5.17 15.47
C ALA A 189 17.04 -6.54 14.94
N PHE A 190 16.43 -6.60 13.74
CA PHE A 190 16.11 -7.88 13.10
C PHE A 190 17.40 -8.70 12.89
N ASP A 191 18.42 -8.14 12.27
CA ASP A 191 19.68 -8.84 11.99
C ASP A 191 20.38 -9.31 13.27
N LYS A 192 20.25 -8.56 14.36
CA LYS A 192 20.83 -8.88 15.67
C LYS A 192 20.11 -10.01 16.39
N TYR A 193 18.79 -10.10 16.28
CA TYR A 193 17.96 -11.01 17.08
C TYR A 193 17.26 -12.09 16.26
N LYS A 194 17.39 -12.08 14.92
CA LYS A 194 16.78 -13.12 14.07
C LYS A 194 17.24 -14.52 14.47
N TYR A 195 16.37 -15.48 14.24
CA TYR A 195 16.61 -16.89 14.45
C TYR A 195 16.30 -17.67 13.17
N GLU A 196 16.63 -18.95 13.14
CA GLU A 196 16.39 -19.79 11.97
C GLU A 196 14.90 -19.81 11.59
N GLY A 197 14.61 -19.71 10.30
CA GLY A 197 13.24 -19.79 9.78
C GLY A 197 12.50 -18.45 9.70
N ILE A 198 13.13 -17.29 10.03
CA ILE A 198 12.50 -15.98 9.84
C ILE A 198 13.22 -15.14 8.79
N GLU A 199 12.42 -14.37 8.02
CA GLU A 199 12.88 -13.46 6.98
C GLU A 199 12.16 -12.11 7.10
N LEU A 200 12.87 -11.01 6.82
CA LEU A 200 12.33 -9.66 6.83
C LEU A 200 12.02 -9.19 5.41
N LEU A 201 10.78 -8.81 5.18
CA LEU A 201 10.29 -8.27 3.93
C LEU A 201 9.92 -6.79 4.08
N ASN A 202 9.78 -6.07 2.96
CA ASN A 202 9.34 -4.68 2.91
C ASN A 202 10.25 -3.71 3.67
N THR A 203 11.53 -3.65 3.30
CA THR A 203 12.54 -2.83 3.99
C THR A 203 12.85 -1.50 3.30
N ASN A 204 12.07 -1.07 2.31
CA ASN A 204 12.40 0.10 1.48
C ASN A 204 11.46 1.30 1.68
N SER A 205 10.25 1.08 2.17
CA SER A 205 9.20 2.10 2.27
C SER A 205 8.11 1.71 3.25
N GLY A 206 7.11 2.58 3.41
CA GLY A 206 5.89 2.29 4.17
C GLY A 206 6.03 2.50 5.68
N LEU A 207 5.05 2.01 6.41
CA LEU A 207 4.88 2.21 7.86
C LEU A 207 5.01 0.93 8.68
N PHE A 208 5.21 -0.20 7.99
CA PHE A 208 5.33 -1.54 8.57
C PHE A 208 6.42 -2.33 7.85
N VAL A 209 6.89 -3.37 8.48
CA VAL A 209 7.67 -4.45 7.88
C VAL A 209 6.89 -5.75 8.00
N THR A 210 7.17 -6.72 7.13
CA THR A 210 6.56 -8.05 7.19
C THR A 210 7.62 -9.06 7.59
N ILE A 211 7.34 -9.83 8.65
CA ILE A 211 8.16 -10.97 9.06
C ILE A 211 7.54 -12.24 8.51
N LYS A 212 8.28 -12.92 7.67
CA LYS A 212 7.96 -14.26 7.19
C LYS A 212 8.54 -15.27 8.16
N ILE A 213 7.73 -16.22 8.63
CA ILE A 213 8.09 -17.22 9.63
C ILE A 213 7.79 -18.59 9.07
N ASN A 214 8.77 -19.46 9.00
CA ASN A 214 8.59 -20.88 8.63
C ASN A 214 8.08 -21.64 9.86
N THR A 215 6.76 -21.84 9.94
CA THR A 215 6.09 -22.48 11.08
C THR A 215 4.71 -22.98 10.69
N SER A 216 4.25 -24.02 11.40
CA SER A 216 2.86 -24.49 11.37
C SER A 216 2.01 -23.92 12.51
N THR A 217 2.61 -23.13 13.39
CA THR A 217 1.93 -22.49 14.52
C THR A 217 0.89 -21.48 14.02
N ASP A 218 -0.26 -21.40 14.70
CA ASP A 218 -1.33 -20.45 14.38
C ASP A 218 -0.82 -19.00 14.52
N GLU A 219 -0.99 -18.19 13.47
CA GLU A 219 -0.62 -16.77 13.43
C GLU A 219 -1.20 -15.94 14.57
N LYS A 220 -2.37 -16.33 15.10
CA LYS A 220 -3.00 -15.66 16.23
C LYS A 220 -2.12 -15.64 17.47
N LEU A 221 -1.34 -16.70 17.71
CA LEU A 221 -0.44 -16.76 18.86
C LEU A 221 0.66 -15.70 18.76
N TYR A 222 1.20 -15.47 17.56
CA TYR A 222 2.19 -14.43 17.30
C TYR A 222 1.58 -13.03 17.51
N ILE A 223 0.38 -12.80 16.98
CA ILE A 223 -0.34 -11.53 17.12
C ILE A 223 -0.69 -11.25 18.58
N ASP A 224 -1.23 -12.23 19.31
CA ASP A 224 -1.61 -12.06 20.70
C ASP A 224 -0.39 -11.81 21.62
N SER A 225 0.76 -12.44 21.30
CA SER A 225 1.99 -12.17 21.99
C SER A 225 2.49 -10.73 21.78
N ALA A 226 2.35 -10.20 20.55
CA ALA A 226 2.68 -8.82 20.22
C ALA A 226 1.71 -7.81 20.86
N LYS A 227 0.41 -8.11 20.88
CA LYS A 227 -0.62 -7.28 21.57
C LYS A 227 -0.31 -7.10 23.07
N LYS A 228 0.16 -8.15 23.74
CA LYS A 228 0.58 -8.08 25.17
C LYS A 228 1.73 -7.09 25.37
N LEU A 229 2.54 -6.84 24.35
CA LEU A 229 3.61 -5.84 24.32
C LEU A 229 3.16 -4.47 23.78
N LYS A 230 1.87 -4.31 23.51
CA LYS A 230 1.27 -3.12 22.90
C LYS A 230 1.88 -2.80 21.52
N ILE A 231 2.27 -3.82 20.76
CA ILE A 231 2.79 -3.69 19.41
C ILE A 231 1.63 -3.91 18.44
N PHE A 232 1.45 -2.98 17.50
CA PHE A 232 0.50 -3.14 16.41
C PHE A 232 1.05 -4.14 15.40
N THR A 233 0.33 -5.25 15.25
CA THR A 233 0.63 -6.32 14.29
C THR A 233 -0.65 -6.78 13.62
N ASP A 234 -0.49 -7.30 12.41
CA ASP A 234 -1.53 -7.97 11.67
C ASP A 234 -0.92 -9.15 10.89
N TYR A 235 -1.71 -10.05 10.33
CA TYR A 235 -1.20 -11.12 9.48
C TYR A 235 -1.70 -10.98 8.05
N VAL A 236 -0.98 -11.59 7.13
CA VAL A 236 -1.30 -11.58 5.72
C VAL A 236 -1.77 -12.97 5.30
N GLU A 237 -3.09 -13.13 5.25
CA GLU A 237 -3.72 -14.43 4.98
C GLU A 237 -3.33 -14.98 3.60
N ASP A 238 -3.36 -14.16 2.57
CA ASP A 238 -3.12 -14.55 1.17
C ASP A 238 -1.72 -15.12 0.89
N ILE A 239 -0.71 -14.78 1.71
CA ILE A 239 0.65 -15.30 1.59
C ILE A 239 1.06 -16.20 2.76
N SER A 240 0.15 -16.44 3.70
CA SER A 240 0.31 -17.43 4.75
C SER A 240 -0.24 -18.78 4.29
N ASN A 241 0.41 -19.86 4.69
CA ASN A 241 -0.03 -21.22 4.41
C ASN A 241 0.20 -22.12 5.63
N SER A 242 0.06 -23.44 5.49
CA SER A 242 0.21 -24.40 6.60
C SER A 242 1.61 -24.43 7.22
N THR A 243 2.65 -24.04 6.49
CA THR A 243 4.06 -24.12 6.93
C THR A 243 4.77 -22.77 6.94
N GLN A 244 4.08 -21.69 6.55
CA GLN A 244 4.65 -20.35 6.47
C GLN A 244 3.61 -19.31 6.89
N LYS A 245 4.01 -18.42 7.76
CA LYS A 245 3.19 -17.29 8.24
C LYS A 245 3.85 -15.96 7.93
N CYS A 246 3.06 -14.95 7.61
CA CYS A 246 3.53 -13.59 7.34
C CYS A 246 2.85 -12.60 8.30
N ILE A 247 3.64 -12.02 9.19
CA ILE A 247 3.18 -11.10 10.23
C ILE A 247 3.69 -9.69 9.95
N MET A 248 2.79 -8.73 9.83
CA MET A 248 3.12 -7.32 9.71
C MET A 248 3.38 -6.70 11.09
N ILE A 249 4.46 -5.93 11.21
CA ILE A 249 4.80 -5.13 12.39
C ILE A 249 4.80 -3.66 12.00
N TYR A 250 3.88 -2.88 12.58
CA TYR A 250 3.77 -1.44 12.34
C TYR A 250 4.79 -0.66 13.18
N TYR A 251 6.04 -0.63 12.72
CA TYR A 251 7.14 0.05 13.42
C TYR A 251 6.95 1.57 13.54
N SER A 252 6.09 2.14 12.71
CA SER A 252 5.76 3.57 12.77
C SER A 252 5.24 4.01 14.13
N TYR A 253 4.55 3.13 14.86
CA TYR A 253 4.03 3.40 16.21
C TYR A 253 5.05 3.14 17.32
N ILE A 254 6.16 2.47 17.04
CA ILE A 254 7.18 2.15 18.05
C ILE A 254 8.09 3.39 18.24
N PRO A 255 8.32 3.89 19.48
CA PRO A 255 9.32 4.92 19.72
C PRO A 255 10.72 4.49 19.26
N LEU A 256 11.46 5.38 18.62
CA LEU A 256 12.77 5.04 18.01
C LEU A 256 13.76 4.40 19.00
N ASN A 257 13.83 4.95 20.22
CA ASN A 257 14.71 4.45 21.28
C ASN A 257 14.27 3.12 21.91
N SER A 258 13.08 2.63 21.58
CA SER A 258 12.53 1.38 22.12
C SER A 258 12.56 0.23 21.10
N ILE A 259 12.90 0.48 19.85
CA ILE A 259 12.83 -0.51 18.75
C ILE A 259 13.70 -1.72 19.05
N ASP A 260 14.97 -1.53 19.41
CA ASP A 260 15.91 -2.64 19.68
C ASP A 260 15.38 -3.54 20.82
N LEU A 261 14.95 -2.94 21.94
CA LEU A 261 14.40 -3.68 23.08
C LEU A 261 13.12 -4.43 22.73
N ILE A 262 12.21 -3.77 22.02
CA ILE A 262 10.90 -4.34 21.65
C ILE A 262 11.08 -5.52 20.70
N ILE A 263 11.91 -5.39 19.67
CA ILE A 263 12.19 -6.49 18.71
C ILE A 263 12.86 -7.65 19.42
N ASN A 264 13.80 -7.40 20.34
CA ASN A 264 14.43 -8.45 21.17
C ASN A 264 13.38 -9.24 21.98
N ILE A 265 12.53 -8.54 22.73
CA ILE A 265 11.50 -9.19 23.55
C ILE A 265 10.51 -9.97 22.67
N LEU A 266 10.08 -9.39 21.55
CA LEU A 266 9.15 -10.00 20.62
C LEU A 266 9.72 -11.31 20.05
N PHE A 267 10.94 -11.30 19.53
CA PHE A 267 11.56 -12.46 18.91
C PHE A 267 11.92 -13.56 19.93
N ASN A 268 12.30 -13.18 21.13
CA ASN A 268 12.48 -14.17 22.21
C ASN A 268 11.17 -14.90 22.56
N LYS A 269 10.03 -14.20 22.51
CA LYS A 269 8.71 -14.84 22.68
C LYS A 269 8.33 -15.69 21.48
N TRP A 270 8.54 -15.20 20.27
CA TRP A 270 8.17 -15.88 19.03
C TRP A 270 8.99 -17.16 18.80
N ARG A 271 10.23 -17.18 19.23
CA ARG A 271 11.10 -18.37 19.18
C ARG A 271 10.58 -19.53 20.03
N LEU A 272 9.72 -19.25 21.00
CA LEU A 272 9.14 -20.25 21.92
C LEU A 272 7.77 -20.77 21.45
N LEU A 273 7.22 -20.22 20.37
CA LEU A 273 5.97 -20.63 19.74
C LEU A 273 6.22 -21.66 18.63
#